data_93ee728f2be5d54b3534477e59d806a7
#
_entry.id   93ee728f2be5d54b3534477e59d806a7
#
_cell.length_a   1.000
_cell.length_b   1.000
_cell.length_c   1.000
_cell.angle_alpha   90.00
_cell.angle_beta   90.00
_cell.angle_gamma   90.00
#
_symmetry.space_group_name_H-M   'P 1'
#
loop_
_entity.id
_entity.type
_entity.pdbx_description
1 polymer ?
#
loop_
_entity_poly.entity_id
_entity_poly.type
_entity_poly.pdbx_seq_one_letter_code
_entity_poly.pdbx_strand_id
1 'polypeptide(L)'
;MSTLADYTRFVAMLSGGGALDGVRVLGPQTLAFMASDHLDATTDKCHYLLWPGHGFGLGFAVRTDAGKAPTAGSAGEFFWGGMMGTAFWVSPHDSLFAILMVQTPEYWKYFHVLFRNLVNAAIA
;
A
#
# COMPACT_ATOMS: atom_id res chain seq x y z
N MET A 1 4.44 8.16 16.77
CA MET A 1 4.05 9.22 15.81
C MET A 1 5.22 9.49 14.89
N SER A 2 4.96 9.82 13.62
CA SER A 2 5.99 10.14 12.63
C SER A 2 5.61 11.43 11.89
N THR A 3 6.57 12.04 11.20
CA THR A 3 6.32 13.17 10.29
C THR A 3 6.13 12.65 8.87
N LEU A 4 5.53 13.45 7.99
CA LEU A 4 5.46 13.11 6.56
C LEU A 4 6.86 12.91 5.96
N ALA A 5 7.82 13.76 6.33
CA ALA A 5 9.19 13.67 5.83
C ALA A 5 9.88 12.35 6.21
N ASP A 6 9.81 11.96 7.49
CA ASP A 6 10.41 10.71 7.95
C ASP A 6 9.72 9.49 7.34
N TYR A 7 8.38 9.53 7.26
CA TYR A 7 7.63 8.42 6.70
C TYR A 7 7.84 8.28 5.19
N THR A 8 8.06 9.40 4.49
CA THR A 8 8.44 9.39 3.07
C THR A 8 9.75 8.63 2.86
N ARG A 9 10.74 8.77 3.73
CA ARG A 9 12.00 8.01 3.62
C ARG A 9 11.75 6.50 3.74
N PHE A 10 10.90 6.08 4.66
CA PHE A 10 10.51 4.68 4.79
C PHE A 10 9.82 4.15 3.53
N VAL A 11 8.83 4.87 3.01
CA VAL A 11 8.07 4.44 1.82
C VAL A 11 8.93 4.51 0.56
N ALA A 12 9.84 5.50 0.44
CA ALA A 12 10.82 5.58 -0.64
C ALA A 12 11.80 4.39 -0.61
N MET A 13 12.24 3.95 0.57
CA MET A 13 13.04 2.73 0.72
C MET A 13 12.29 1.50 0.21
N LEU A 14 11.00 1.35 0.53
CA LEU A 14 10.17 0.26 0.02
C LEU A 14 10.03 0.35 -1.51
N SER A 15 9.74 1.53 -2.05
CA SER A 15 9.62 1.77 -3.50
C SER A 15 10.96 1.53 -4.23
N GLY A 16 12.08 1.80 -3.58
CA GLY A 16 13.43 1.52 -4.06
C GLY A 16 13.90 0.06 -3.93
N GLY A 17 12.96 -0.87 -3.74
CA GLY A 17 13.29 -2.30 -3.65
C GLY A 17 14.07 -2.66 -2.38
N GLY A 18 13.87 -1.93 -1.30
CA GLY A 18 14.53 -2.15 -0.01
C GLY A 18 15.81 -1.34 0.19
N ALA A 19 16.07 -0.33 -0.67
CA ALA A 19 17.23 0.55 -0.56
C ALA A 19 16.83 2.02 -0.60
N LEU A 20 17.60 2.87 0.08
CA LEU A 20 17.46 4.33 0.08
C LEU A 20 18.85 4.97 0.16
N ASP A 21 19.08 5.99 -0.65
CA ASP A 21 20.35 6.78 -0.67
C ASP A 21 21.61 5.89 -0.77
N GLY A 22 21.53 4.81 -1.56
CA GLY A 22 22.62 3.85 -1.73
C GLY A 22 22.78 2.83 -0.59
N VAL A 23 22.01 2.95 0.49
CA VAL A 23 22.03 2.01 1.62
C VAL A 23 20.93 0.98 1.48
N ARG A 24 21.27 -0.30 1.54
CA ARG A 24 20.31 -1.40 1.54
C ARG A 24 19.87 -1.73 2.96
N VAL A 25 18.56 -1.60 3.19
CA VAL A 25 17.90 -1.94 4.46
C VAL A 25 17.26 -3.32 4.40
N LEU A 26 16.62 -3.64 3.26
CA LEU A 26 16.01 -4.96 3.00
C LEU A 26 16.56 -5.53 1.69
N GLY A 27 16.74 -6.84 1.65
CA GLY A 27 17.01 -7.53 0.39
C GLY A 27 15.79 -7.44 -0.56
N PRO A 28 15.99 -7.33 -1.88
CA PRO A 28 14.88 -7.24 -2.82
C PRO A 28 13.97 -8.47 -2.78
N GLN A 29 14.53 -9.66 -2.60
CA GLN A 29 13.76 -10.90 -2.45
C GLN A 29 12.96 -10.93 -1.14
N THR A 30 13.52 -10.38 -0.06
CA THR A 30 12.81 -10.23 1.22
C THR A 30 11.61 -9.31 1.07
N LEU A 31 11.78 -8.17 0.44
CA LEU A 31 10.67 -7.24 0.19
C LEU A 31 9.61 -7.86 -0.73
N ALA A 32 10.01 -8.54 -1.81
CA ALA A 32 9.09 -9.23 -2.70
C ALA A 32 8.29 -10.31 -1.95
N PHE A 33 8.94 -11.06 -1.07
CA PHE A 33 8.27 -12.03 -0.22
C PHE A 33 7.28 -11.36 0.76
N MET A 34 7.68 -10.27 1.41
CA MET A 34 6.80 -9.48 2.29
C MET A 34 5.57 -8.93 1.56
N ALA A 35 5.74 -8.49 0.31
CA ALA A 35 4.68 -7.92 -0.52
C ALA A 35 3.93 -8.96 -1.36
N SER A 36 4.02 -10.24 -1.03
CA SER A 36 3.24 -11.32 -1.65
C SER A 36 2.02 -11.66 -0.80
N ASP A 37 0.97 -12.20 -1.42
CA ASP A 37 -0.20 -12.70 -0.69
C ASP A 37 0.14 -14.01 0.03
N HIS A 38 0.05 -14.01 1.34
CA HIS A 38 0.29 -15.15 2.22
C HIS A 38 -1.00 -15.78 2.76
N LEU A 39 -2.17 -15.26 2.38
CA LEU A 39 -3.43 -15.84 2.78
C LEU A 39 -3.75 -17.05 1.90
N ASP A 40 -4.13 -18.15 2.50
CA ASP A 40 -4.57 -19.32 1.74
C ASP A 40 -5.98 -19.13 1.15
N ALA A 41 -6.39 -20.06 0.27
CA ALA A 41 -7.66 -19.99 -0.42
C ALA A 41 -8.88 -20.17 0.52
N THR A 42 -8.67 -20.70 1.72
CA THR A 42 -9.73 -20.95 2.71
C THR A 42 -9.91 -19.77 3.66
N THR A 43 -8.97 -18.85 3.70
CA THR A 43 -9.05 -17.66 4.54
C THR A 43 -10.12 -16.72 4.00
N ASP A 44 -11.05 -16.31 4.86
CA ASP A 44 -12.01 -15.28 4.51
C ASP A 44 -11.29 -13.94 4.28
N LYS A 45 -11.10 -13.61 3.02
CA LYS A 45 -10.44 -12.35 2.58
C LYS A 45 -11.41 -11.16 2.62
N CYS A 46 -12.70 -11.38 2.82
CA CYS A 46 -13.71 -10.31 2.94
C CYS A 46 -13.75 -9.70 4.33
N HIS A 47 -12.62 -9.73 5.03
CA HIS A 47 -12.53 -9.12 6.34
C HIS A 47 -12.67 -7.59 6.25
N TYR A 48 -13.18 -6.98 7.30
CA TYR A 48 -13.40 -5.55 7.44
C TYR A 48 -12.22 -4.66 7.00
N LEU A 49 -10.98 -5.13 7.14
CA LEU A 49 -9.76 -4.39 6.80
C LEU A 49 -9.26 -4.63 5.37
N LEU A 50 -9.69 -5.71 4.71
CA LEU A 50 -9.27 -6.01 3.34
C LEU A 50 -10.42 -5.76 2.36
N TRP A 51 -10.13 -5.04 1.31
CA TRP A 51 -11.06 -4.85 0.20
C TRP A 51 -11.03 -6.06 -0.74
N PRO A 52 -12.10 -6.30 -1.53
CA PRO A 52 -12.07 -7.27 -2.61
C PRO A 52 -10.85 -7.08 -3.51
N GLY A 53 -10.32 -8.17 -4.07
CA GLY A 53 -9.13 -8.13 -4.92
C GLY A 53 -7.81 -7.91 -4.20
N HIS A 54 -7.81 -8.07 -2.87
CA HIS A 54 -6.60 -7.94 -2.06
C HIS A 54 -6.34 -9.21 -1.24
N GLY A 55 -5.08 -9.47 -1.02
CA GLY A 55 -4.54 -10.41 -0.04
C GLY A 55 -3.73 -9.68 1.02
N PHE A 56 -3.02 -10.42 1.85
CA PHE A 56 -2.18 -9.86 2.90
C PHE A 56 -0.82 -10.53 2.95
N GLY A 57 0.23 -9.72 2.93
CA GLY A 57 1.61 -10.13 3.06
C GLY A 57 2.12 -10.02 4.50
N LEU A 58 3.39 -9.73 4.65
CA LEU A 58 4.02 -9.53 5.95
C LEU A 58 4.02 -8.02 6.29
N GLY A 59 2.89 -7.54 6.83
CA GLY A 59 2.70 -6.15 7.24
C GLY A 59 2.05 -5.25 6.18
N PHE A 60 1.67 -5.77 5.02
CA PHE A 60 1.02 -5.05 3.93
C PHE A 60 -0.19 -5.80 3.41
N ALA A 61 -1.26 -5.07 3.07
CA ALA A 61 -2.24 -5.58 2.12
C ALA A 61 -1.64 -5.51 0.71
N VAL A 62 -1.94 -6.49 -0.10
CA VAL A 62 -1.41 -6.63 -1.47
C VAL A 62 -2.56 -6.73 -2.45
N ARG A 63 -2.55 -5.92 -3.50
CA ARG A 63 -3.54 -6.03 -4.58
C ARG A 63 -3.22 -7.24 -5.44
N THR A 64 -4.10 -8.23 -5.43
CA THR A 64 -3.97 -9.47 -6.21
C THR A 64 -4.79 -9.45 -7.50
N ASP A 65 -5.88 -8.68 -7.54
CA ASP A 65 -6.79 -8.58 -8.69
C ASP A 65 -7.25 -7.13 -8.86
N ALA A 66 -6.76 -6.48 -9.93
CA ALA A 66 -7.09 -5.09 -10.20
C ALA A 66 -8.57 -4.87 -10.51
N GLY A 67 -9.22 -5.85 -11.16
CA GLY A 67 -10.63 -5.75 -11.57
C GLY A 67 -11.64 -5.89 -10.42
N LYS A 68 -11.23 -6.45 -9.29
CA LYS A 68 -12.09 -6.60 -8.11
C LYS A 68 -11.90 -5.49 -7.08
N ALA A 69 -10.82 -4.73 -7.18
CA ALA A 69 -10.53 -3.66 -6.23
C ALA A 69 -11.47 -2.46 -6.43
N PRO A 70 -11.85 -1.74 -5.35
CA PRO A 70 -12.77 -0.61 -5.43
C PRO A 70 -12.12 0.68 -5.97
N THR A 71 -10.82 0.66 -6.27
CA THR A 71 -10.07 1.81 -6.77
C THR A 71 -9.26 1.42 -8.00
N ALA A 72 -8.92 2.39 -8.85
CA ALA A 72 -7.91 2.21 -9.89
C ALA A 72 -6.56 1.82 -9.28
N GLY A 73 -5.70 1.18 -10.07
CA GLY A 73 -4.36 0.76 -9.69
C GLY A 73 -4.00 -0.61 -10.26
N SER A 74 -2.74 -1.00 -10.09
CA SER A 74 -2.15 -2.18 -10.69
C SER A 74 -2.04 -3.36 -9.70
N ALA A 75 -2.12 -4.59 -10.20
CA ALA A 75 -1.79 -5.76 -9.40
C ALA A 75 -0.32 -5.69 -8.92
N GLY A 76 -0.05 -6.15 -7.71
CA GLY A 76 1.27 -6.02 -7.08
C GLY A 76 1.46 -4.74 -6.26
N GLU A 77 0.51 -3.81 -6.28
CA GLU A 77 0.49 -2.73 -5.28
C GLU A 77 0.42 -3.31 -3.87
N PHE A 78 1.18 -2.71 -2.96
CA PHE A 78 1.08 -3.04 -1.55
C PHE A 78 0.94 -1.77 -0.69
N PHE A 79 0.19 -1.88 0.39
CA PHE A 79 -0.20 -0.73 1.18
C PHE A 79 -0.58 -1.10 2.61
N TRP A 80 -0.64 -0.11 3.47
CA TRP A 80 -1.34 -0.21 4.73
C TRP A 80 -1.81 1.17 5.21
N GLY A 81 -2.54 1.17 6.32
CA GLY A 81 -3.06 2.39 6.90
C GLY A 81 -3.05 2.38 8.43
N GLY A 82 -3.15 3.54 9.01
CA GLY A 82 -3.32 3.71 10.45
C GLY A 82 -4.80 3.84 10.83
N MET A 83 -5.13 3.43 12.05
CA MET A 83 -6.50 3.52 12.60
C MET A 83 -7.06 4.94 12.55
N MET A 84 -6.19 5.96 12.62
CA MET A 84 -6.61 7.37 12.59
C MET A 84 -6.77 7.93 11.17
N GLY A 85 -6.62 7.11 10.13
CA GLY A 85 -6.89 7.50 8.74
C GLY A 85 -5.66 7.77 7.88
N THR A 86 -4.44 7.68 8.43
CA THR A 86 -3.23 7.75 7.62
C THR A 86 -3.13 6.56 6.68
N ALA A 87 -2.54 6.73 5.51
CA ALA A 87 -2.32 5.65 4.55
C ALA A 87 -1.07 5.86 3.72
N PHE A 88 -0.52 4.78 3.22
CA PHE A 88 0.45 4.79 2.14
C PHE A 88 0.20 3.62 1.20
N TRP A 89 0.64 3.75 -0.03
CA TRP A 89 0.80 2.62 -0.94
C TRP A 89 2.03 2.80 -1.82
N VAL A 90 2.53 1.67 -2.30
CA VAL A 90 3.59 1.57 -3.29
C VAL A 90 3.04 0.81 -4.48
N SER A 91 3.18 1.35 -5.67
CA SER A 91 2.90 0.69 -6.95
C SER A 91 4.21 0.49 -7.70
N PRO A 92 4.84 -0.69 -7.62
CA PRO A 92 6.09 -0.95 -8.33
C PRO A 92 5.93 -0.88 -9.86
N HIS A 93 4.78 -1.30 -10.35
CA HIS A 93 4.44 -1.26 -11.78
C HIS A 93 4.46 0.17 -12.34
N ASP A 94 3.90 1.12 -11.59
CA ASP A 94 3.75 2.51 -12.00
C ASP A 94 4.91 3.40 -11.51
N SER A 95 5.91 2.79 -10.86
CA SER A 95 7.05 3.51 -10.23
C SER A 95 6.57 4.63 -9.30
N LEU A 96 5.49 4.39 -8.59
CA LEU A 96 4.79 5.37 -7.76
C LEU A 96 4.72 4.92 -6.31
N PHE A 97 4.82 5.85 -5.41
CA PHE A 97 4.29 5.72 -4.06
C PHE A 97 3.52 6.97 -3.66
N ALA A 98 2.58 6.82 -2.74
CA ALA A 98 1.83 7.94 -2.19
C ALA A 98 1.58 7.76 -0.70
N ILE A 99 1.48 8.88 0.00
CA ILE A 99 1.26 8.94 1.44
C ILE A 99 0.16 9.94 1.72
N LEU A 100 -0.80 9.55 2.55
CA LEU A 100 -1.86 10.40 3.07
C LEU A 100 -1.70 10.54 4.57
N MET A 101 -1.47 11.75 5.05
CA MET A 101 -1.45 12.09 6.47
C MET A 101 -2.70 12.87 6.83
N VAL A 102 -3.70 12.16 7.29
CA VAL A 102 -4.99 12.72 7.73
C VAL A 102 -5.38 12.09 9.08
N GLN A 103 -6.07 12.85 9.90
CA GLN A 103 -6.64 12.35 11.15
C GLN A 103 -8.16 12.38 11.07
N THR A 104 -8.76 11.25 10.70
CA THR A 104 -10.21 11.12 10.51
C THR A 104 -10.66 9.67 10.68
N PRO A 105 -10.77 9.18 11.92
CA PRO A 105 -11.04 7.76 12.17
C PRO A 105 -12.38 7.29 11.62
N GLU A 106 -13.38 8.18 11.54
CA GLU A 106 -14.72 7.83 11.07
C GLU A 106 -14.84 7.76 9.54
N TYR A 107 -14.02 8.55 8.81
CA TYR A 107 -14.12 8.70 7.36
C TYR A 107 -12.90 8.17 6.60
N TRP A 108 -12.04 7.37 7.24
CA TRP A 108 -10.79 6.92 6.65
C TRP A 108 -11.00 6.17 5.31
N LYS A 109 -12.04 5.33 5.20
CA LYS A 109 -12.34 4.60 3.95
C LYS A 109 -12.66 5.57 2.80
N TYR A 110 -13.46 6.58 3.07
CA TYR A 110 -13.80 7.60 2.08
C TYR A 110 -12.56 8.33 1.58
N PHE A 111 -11.72 8.83 2.49
CA PHE A 111 -10.51 9.57 2.11
C PHE A 111 -9.47 8.68 1.42
N HIS A 112 -9.33 7.43 1.82
CA HIS A 112 -8.44 6.49 1.14
C HIS A 112 -8.86 6.26 -0.32
N VAL A 113 -10.15 6.00 -0.57
CA VAL A 113 -10.69 5.78 -1.91
C VAL A 113 -10.55 7.05 -2.77
N LEU A 114 -10.96 8.20 -2.22
CA LEU A 114 -10.89 9.47 -2.92
C LEU A 114 -9.45 9.81 -3.31
N PHE A 115 -8.54 9.75 -2.34
CA PHE A 115 -7.12 10.08 -2.57
C PHE A 115 -6.47 9.15 -3.59
N ARG A 116 -6.69 7.83 -3.50
CA ARG A 116 -6.20 6.88 -4.50
C ARG A 116 -6.70 7.21 -5.91
N ASN A 117 -7.99 7.46 -6.06
CA ASN A 117 -8.55 7.77 -7.37
C ASN A 117 -8.01 9.08 -7.93
N LEU A 118 -7.83 10.12 -7.10
CA LEU A 118 -7.25 11.40 -7.53
C LEU A 118 -5.79 11.24 -7.96
N VAL A 119 -4.99 10.48 -7.21
CA VAL A 119 -3.58 10.23 -7.57
C VAL A 119 -3.51 9.43 -8.87
N ASN A 120 -4.28 8.34 -9.00
CA ASN A 120 -4.28 7.53 -10.23
C ASN A 120 -4.78 8.32 -11.44
N ALA A 121 -5.73 9.23 -11.28
CA ALA A 121 -6.21 10.11 -12.35
C ALA A 121 -5.17 11.17 -12.78
N ALA A 122 -4.20 11.47 -11.92
CA ALA A 122 -3.14 12.44 -12.20
C ALA A 122 -1.89 11.83 -12.85
N ILE A 123 -1.81 10.51 -12.92
CA ILE A 123 -0.71 9.80 -13.59
C ILE A 123 -1.01 9.77 -15.08
N ALA A 124 -0.08 10.32 -15.86
CA ALA A 124 -0.18 10.36 -17.32
C ALA A 124 0.46 9.13 -17.96
#